data_46be953a855da3f2730c30573f450c51
#
_entry.id   46be953a855da3f2730c30573f450c51
#
_cell.length_a   1.000
_cell.length_b   1.000
_cell.length_c   1.000
_cell.angle_alpha   90.00
_cell.angle_beta   90.00
_cell.angle_gamma   90.00
#
_symmetry.space_group_name_H-M   'P 1'
#
loop_
_entity.id
_entity.type
_entity.pdbx_description
1 polymer ?
#
loop_
_entity_poly.entity_id
_entity_poly.type
_entity_poly.pdbx_seq_one_letter_code
_entity_poly.pdbx_strand_id
1 'polypeptide(L)'
;MIINNFDILFIIEGWNSWYGFRCSVNETVVRQTADALIATGLAAAGYQYVNLDGCWQGSRDAEGIIHSDPETFPTGIPALVDYVHSRKLKFGIYSDRGNMTCDGRPGSLGYETIDANTYALWGVDYLKLDSCFTNGTPPAIEYAIMRDALNATGRPIFYSLCGGVTKYDLWLPDVGNSWRTADDSQDNWPAIMANIDQNNDFAQQAGPGGWSDPDMLQIGNGGMTDTEYRTHFSLWSITKAPLIIGCDIRNLSATSLSILSNSEVIAVNQDPLGIQGKKVAFAXY
;
A
#
# COMPACT_ATOMS: atom_id res chain seq x y z
N MET A 1 -11.67 -4.10 17.75
CA MET A 1 -11.12 -2.76 18.03
C MET A 1 -9.79 -2.69 17.29
N ILE A 2 -9.75 -1.94 16.20
CA ILE A 2 -8.49 -1.70 15.48
C ILE A 2 -7.53 -1.09 16.51
N ILE A 3 -6.30 -1.57 16.57
CA ILE A 3 -5.32 -1.10 17.54
C ILE A 3 -5.22 0.44 17.41
N ASN A 4 -5.68 1.16 18.43
CA ASN A 4 -5.59 2.61 18.48
C ASN A 4 -4.14 2.99 18.79
N ASN A 5 -3.29 2.93 17.76
CA ASN A 5 -1.98 3.54 17.83
C ASN A 5 -2.07 4.89 17.14
N PHE A 6 -1.57 5.91 17.78
CA PHE A 6 -1.55 7.27 17.25
C PHE A 6 -0.96 7.32 15.83
N ASP A 7 -0.02 6.42 15.54
CA ASP A 7 0.63 6.36 14.22
C ASP A 7 -0.30 5.94 13.07
N ILE A 8 -1.40 5.25 13.38
CA ILE A 8 -2.36 4.77 12.37
C ILE A 8 -3.39 5.85 12.01
N LEU A 9 -3.49 6.91 12.81
CA LEU A 9 -4.43 8.01 12.53
C LEU A 9 -4.01 8.85 11.32
N PHE A 10 -2.74 8.78 10.92
CA PHE A 10 -2.21 9.54 9.79
C PHE A 10 -2.27 8.73 8.49
N ILE A 11 -2.31 9.46 7.38
CA ILE A 11 -2.25 8.86 6.05
C ILE A 11 -0.81 8.38 5.84
N ILE A 12 -0.66 7.14 5.37
CA ILE A 12 0.70 6.61 5.17
C ILE A 12 1.32 7.13 3.89
N GLU A 13 2.63 7.28 3.93
CA GLU A 13 3.45 7.64 2.78
C GLU A 13 4.58 6.60 2.67
N GLY A 14 4.86 6.18 1.45
CA GLY A 14 5.87 5.15 1.24
C GLY A 14 6.12 4.82 -0.21
N TRP A 15 6.67 3.65 -0.42
CA TRP A 15 6.97 3.09 -1.73
C TRP A 15 6.45 1.65 -1.79
N ASN A 16 6.08 1.21 -2.98
CA ASN A 16 5.63 -0.17 -3.23
C ASN A 16 6.29 -0.69 -4.51
N SER A 17 6.69 -1.95 -4.50
CA SER A 17 7.50 -2.54 -5.56
C SER A 17 6.73 -2.82 -6.86
N TRP A 18 5.39 -2.83 -6.85
CA TRP A 18 4.61 -3.46 -7.94
C TRP A 18 4.83 -2.80 -9.31
N TYR A 19 4.56 -1.50 -9.42
CA TYR A 19 4.59 -0.86 -10.75
C TYR A 19 6.01 -0.70 -11.30
N GLY A 20 6.99 -0.57 -10.43
CA GLY A 20 8.38 -0.45 -10.87
C GLY A 20 9.03 -1.78 -11.24
N PHE A 21 8.55 -2.90 -10.64
CA PHE A 21 9.33 -4.15 -10.73
C PHE A 21 8.49 -5.40 -10.98
N ARG A 22 7.21 -5.40 -10.62
CA ARG A 22 6.37 -6.61 -10.68
C ARG A 22 7.14 -7.79 -10.08
N CYS A 23 7.11 -8.96 -10.70
CA CYS A 23 7.82 -10.15 -10.21
C CYS A 23 9.34 -10.14 -10.49
N SER A 24 9.88 -9.05 -11.02
CA SER A 24 11.35 -8.88 -11.10
C SER A 24 11.94 -8.30 -9.82
N VAL A 25 11.11 -8.04 -8.79
CA VAL A 25 11.57 -7.56 -7.50
C VAL A 25 12.44 -8.61 -6.80
N ASN A 26 13.46 -8.15 -6.08
CA ASN A 26 14.33 -9.03 -5.28
C ASN A 26 14.88 -8.25 -4.07
N GLU A 27 15.58 -8.93 -3.16
CA GLU A 27 16.05 -8.28 -1.93
C GLU A 27 17.02 -7.12 -2.20
N THR A 28 17.80 -7.20 -3.27
CA THR A 28 18.72 -6.11 -3.65
C THR A 28 17.93 -4.84 -4.00
N VAL A 29 16.88 -4.99 -4.80
CA VAL A 29 15.99 -3.86 -5.16
C VAL A 29 15.42 -3.22 -3.89
N VAL A 30 14.89 -4.03 -2.98
CA VAL A 30 14.25 -3.50 -1.76
C VAL A 30 15.25 -2.75 -0.89
N ARG A 31 16.46 -3.33 -0.69
CA ARG A 31 17.53 -2.68 0.09
C ARG A 31 17.96 -1.35 -0.55
N GLN A 32 18.18 -1.36 -1.87
CA GLN A 32 18.59 -0.15 -2.60
C GLN A 32 17.48 0.93 -2.56
N THR A 33 16.21 0.51 -2.60
CA THR A 33 15.07 1.44 -2.49
C THR A 33 15.03 2.08 -1.10
N ALA A 34 15.24 1.29 -0.04
CA ALA A 34 15.32 1.84 1.33
C ALA A 34 16.45 2.88 1.44
N ASP A 35 17.61 2.57 0.86
CA ASP A 35 18.74 3.51 0.84
C ASP A 35 18.40 4.77 0.01
N ALA A 36 17.71 4.60 -1.12
CA ALA A 36 17.33 5.71 -2.00
C ALA A 36 16.30 6.64 -1.32
N LEU A 37 15.35 6.11 -0.55
CA LEU A 37 14.41 6.96 0.22
C LEU A 37 15.17 7.92 1.14
N ILE A 38 16.24 7.42 1.78
CA ILE A 38 17.07 8.26 2.65
C ILE A 38 17.90 9.26 1.82
N ALA A 39 18.58 8.76 0.78
CA ALA A 39 19.54 9.55 0.01
C ALA A 39 18.87 10.68 -0.77
N THR A 40 17.64 10.47 -1.25
CA THR A 40 16.89 11.49 -2.01
C THR A 40 16.18 12.50 -1.11
N GLY A 41 16.09 12.23 0.19
CA GLY A 41 15.34 13.07 1.14
C GLY A 41 13.85 12.73 1.20
N LEU A 42 13.37 11.74 0.44
CA LEU A 42 11.95 11.34 0.46
C LEU A 42 11.54 10.84 1.85
N ALA A 43 12.43 10.10 2.54
CA ALA A 43 12.14 9.68 3.92
C ALA A 43 11.91 10.87 4.85
N ALA A 44 12.69 11.94 4.71
CA ALA A 44 12.51 13.17 5.50
C ALA A 44 11.24 13.93 5.10
N ALA A 45 10.76 13.72 3.87
CA ALA A 45 9.50 14.32 3.39
C ALA A 45 8.26 13.55 3.89
N GLY A 46 8.44 12.34 4.48
CA GLY A 46 7.34 11.55 5.05
C GLY A 46 7.25 10.11 4.54
N TYR A 47 7.93 9.76 3.46
CA TYR A 47 7.84 8.43 2.84
C TYR A 47 8.60 7.41 3.67
N GLN A 48 7.92 6.82 4.65
CA GLN A 48 8.56 5.95 5.64
C GLN A 48 8.36 4.45 5.36
N TYR A 49 7.39 4.07 4.53
CA TYR A 49 7.09 2.66 4.30
C TYR A 49 7.78 2.13 3.05
N VAL A 50 8.42 0.97 3.16
CA VAL A 50 9.01 0.21 2.05
C VAL A 50 8.16 -1.05 1.92
N ASN A 51 7.23 -1.05 0.96
CA ASN A 51 6.24 -2.12 0.82
C ASN A 51 6.65 -3.08 -0.30
N LEU A 52 6.91 -4.32 0.07
CA LEU A 52 7.17 -5.42 -0.86
C LEU A 52 5.83 -6.01 -1.28
N ASP A 53 5.46 -5.81 -2.54
CA ASP A 53 4.23 -6.33 -3.13
C ASP A 53 4.39 -7.82 -3.51
N GLY A 54 3.56 -8.36 -4.37
CA GLY A 54 3.51 -9.78 -4.73
C GLY A 54 4.84 -10.37 -5.22
N CYS A 55 4.83 -11.68 -5.41
CA CYS A 55 5.95 -12.49 -5.94
C CYS A 55 7.11 -12.73 -4.96
N TRP A 56 6.97 -12.34 -3.67
CA TRP A 56 8.00 -12.67 -2.69
C TRP A 56 7.83 -14.09 -2.14
N GLN A 57 6.61 -14.62 -2.20
CA GLN A 57 6.27 -15.90 -1.57
C GLN A 57 6.91 -17.09 -2.31
N GLY A 58 7.55 -17.96 -1.55
CA GLY A 58 8.00 -19.28 -2.01
C GLY A 58 6.94 -20.34 -1.69
N SER A 59 7.24 -21.20 -0.72
CA SER A 59 6.33 -22.29 -0.34
C SER A 59 5.97 -22.21 1.14
N ARG A 60 4.97 -22.99 1.54
CA ARG A 60 4.68 -23.22 2.95
C ARG A 60 5.34 -24.52 3.43
N ASP A 61 5.79 -24.52 4.66
CA ASP A 61 6.36 -25.72 5.28
C ASP A 61 5.24 -26.63 5.83
N ALA A 62 5.63 -27.69 6.52
CA ALA A 62 4.69 -28.68 7.09
C ALA A 62 3.80 -28.09 8.19
N GLU A 63 4.26 -27.01 8.81
CA GLU A 63 3.52 -26.29 9.84
C GLU A 63 2.63 -25.18 9.25
N GLY A 64 2.68 -24.99 7.91
CA GLY A 64 1.89 -24.00 7.20
C GLY A 64 2.55 -22.62 7.15
N ILE A 65 3.76 -22.47 7.69
CA ILE A 65 4.47 -21.18 7.71
C ILE A 65 4.95 -20.85 6.31
N ILE A 66 4.67 -19.64 5.87
CA ILE A 66 5.09 -19.16 4.55
C ILE A 66 6.57 -18.75 4.58
N HIS A 67 7.32 -19.14 3.55
CA HIS A 67 8.71 -18.77 3.36
C HIS A 67 8.86 -17.91 2.10
N SER A 68 9.89 -17.08 2.08
CA SER A 68 10.21 -16.30 0.88
C SER A 68 10.79 -17.20 -0.21
N ASP A 69 10.66 -16.74 -1.46
CA ASP A 69 11.31 -17.38 -2.60
C ASP A 69 12.84 -17.27 -2.41
N PRO A 70 13.56 -18.40 -2.27
CA PRO A 70 14.98 -18.35 -1.96
C PRO A 70 15.86 -17.83 -3.11
N GLU A 71 15.34 -17.79 -4.34
CA GLU A 71 16.09 -17.24 -5.47
C GLU A 71 16.11 -15.71 -5.44
N THR A 72 14.98 -15.10 -5.08
CA THR A 72 14.86 -13.63 -5.10
C THR A 72 15.10 -13.01 -3.73
N PHE A 73 14.85 -13.75 -2.64
CA PHE A 73 15.02 -13.27 -1.25
C PHE A 73 15.82 -14.28 -0.42
N PRO A 74 17.09 -14.52 -0.80
CA PRO A 74 17.91 -15.58 -0.18
C PRO A 74 18.21 -15.39 1.31
N THR A 75 18.19 -14.15 1.83
CA THR A 75 18.39 -13.93 3.26
C THR A 75 17.08 -14.00 4.08
N GLY A 76 15.96 -14.13 3.39
CA GLY A 76 14.64 -14.21 4.03
C GLY A 76 14.06 -12.85 4.39
N ILE A 77 12.75 -12.84 4.60
CA ILE A 77 12.03 -11.60 4.94
C ILE A 77 12.51 -10.98 6.27
N PRO A 78 12.77 -11.77 7.34
CA PRO A 78 13.24 -11.12 8.59
C PRO A 78 14.49 -10.27 8.43
N ALA A 79 15.49 -10.77 7.68
CA ALA A 79 16.73 -10.02 7.45
C ALA A 79 16.49 -8.74 6.64
N LEU A 80 15.48 -8.79 5.76
CA LEU A 80 15.11 -7.62 4.96
C LEU A 80 14.38 -6.59 5.82
N VAL A 81 13.48 -7.04 6.70
CA VAL A 81 12.79 -6.17 7.69
C VAL A 81 13.83 -5.48 8.58
N ASP A 82 14.77 -6.26 9.13
CA ASP A 82 15.86 -5.70 9.98
C ASP A 82 16.65 -4.62 9.24
N TYR A 83 16.94 -4.87 7.96
CA TYR A 83 17.65 -3.90 7.13
C TYR A 83 16.86 -2.58 7.01
N VAL A 84 15.58 -2.67 6.66
CA VAL A 84 14.71 -1.51 6.49
C VAL A 84 14.58 -0.76 7.83
N HIS A 85 14.36 -1.48 8.92
CA HIS A 85 14.26 -0.89 10.26
C HIS A 85 15.56 -0.20 10.69
N SER A 86 16.72 -0.73 10.28
CA SER A 86 18.01 -0.09 10.59
C SER A 86 18.12 1.30 9.94
N ARG A 87 17.36 1.59 8.88
CA ARG A 87 17.26 2.89 8.21
C ARG A 87 16.17 3.78 8.84
N LYS A 88 15.52 3.34 9.92
CA LYS A 88 14.40 4.03 10.58
C LYS A 88 13.18 4.12 9.65
N LEU A 89 13.05 3.17 8.73
CA LEU A 89 11.91 3.01 7.84
C LEU A 89 11.05 1.85 8.32
N LYS A 90 9.84 1.74 7.81
CA LYS A 90 8.87 0.70 8.13
C LYS A 90 8.76 -0.26 6.95
N PHE A 91 8.50 -1.54 7.22
CA PHE A 91 8.44 -2.57 6.17
C PHE A 91 7.02 -3.09 6.00
N GLY A 92 6.54 -3.10 4.75
CA GLY A 92 5.25 -3.67 4.39
C GLY A 92 5.38 -4.93 3.56
N ILE A 93 4.34 -5.76 3.64
CA ILE A 93 4.29 -7.02 2.90
C ILE A 93 2.92 -7.18 2.23
N TYR A 94 2.84 -8.10 1.28
CA TYR A 94 1.63 -8.38 0.49
C TYR A 94 1.21 -9.84 0.70
N SER A 95 -0.12 -10.05 0.75
CA SER A 95 -0.72 -11.38 0.65
C SER A 95 -2.07 -11.27 -0.05
N ASP A 96 -2.86 -12.33 0.00
CA ASP A 96 -4.17 -12.41 -0.65
C ASP A 96 -5.12 -13.17 0.24
N ARG A 97 -6.40 -12.77 0.28
CA ARG A 97 -7.44 -13.47 1.07
C ARG A 97 -7.92 -14.76 0.38
N GLY A 98 -7.40 -15.07 -0.81
CA GLY A 98 -7.67 -16.30 -1.53
C GLY A 98 -6.63 -17.38 -1.29
N ASN A 99 -6.80 -18.52 -1.97
CA ASN A 99 -5.85 -19.63 -1.93
C ASN A 99 -4.49 -19.25 -2.52
N MET A 100 -4.51 -18.37 -3.51
CA MET A 100 -3.30 -17.90 -4.20
C MET A 100 -3.38 -16.39 -4.36
N THR A 101 -2.22 -15.76 -4.47
CA THR A 101 -2.10 -14.36 -4.86
C THR A 101 -2.45 -14.22 -6.34
N CYS A 102 -2.65 -13.00 -6.79
CA CYS A 102 -2.96 -12.71 -8.20
C CYS A 102 -1.88 -13.24 -9.15
N ASP A 103 -0.66 -13.44 -8.63
CA ASP A 103 0.49 -13.98 -9.38
C ASP A 103 0.67 -15.49 -9.19
N GLY A 104 -0.31 -16.17 -8.58
CA GLY A 104 -0.27 -17.62 -8.41
C GLY A 104 0.65 -18.12 -7.31
N ARG A 105 1.06 -17.26 -6.38
CA ARG A 105 1.85 -17.64 -5.20
C ARG A 105 0.90 -17.99 -4.05
N PRO A 106 1.36 -18.66 -2.98
CA PRO A 106 0.45 -19.01 -1.86
C PRO A 106 -0.20 -17.77 -1.23
N GLY A 107 -1.54 -17.80 -1.12
CA GLY A 107 -2.32 -16.81 -0.41
C GLY A 107 -2.55 -17.21 1.04
N SER A 108 -3.37 -16.40 1.76
CA SER A 108 -3.57 -16.58 3.20
C SER A 108 -4.85 -17.32 3.58
N LEU A 109 -5.70 -17.70 2.62
CA LEU A 109 -6.97 -18.37 2.93
C LEU A 109 -6.73 -19.65 3.73
N GLY A 110 -7.27 -19.70 4.96
CA GLY A 110 -7.08 -20.80 5.89
C GLY A 110 -5.79 -20.77 6.69
N TYR A 111 -4.94 -19.75 6.45
CA TYR A 111 -3.66 -19.56 7.15
C TYR A 111 -3.59 -18.19 7.85
N GLU A 112 -4.71 -17.48 7.96
CA GLU A 112 -4.71 -16.08 8.42
C GLU A 112 -4.04 -15.90 9.77
N THR A 113 -4.31 -16.81 10.72
CA THR A 113 -3.70 -16.76 12.04
C THR A 113 -2.20 -17.07 12.01
N ILE A 114 -1.81 -18.06 11.20
CA ILE A 114 -0.39 -18.44 11.05
C ILE A 114 0.38 -17.27 10.39
N ASP A 115 -0.18 -16.72 9.31
CA ASP A 115 0.45 -15.64 8.56
C ASP A 115 0.56 -14.38 9.41
N ALA A 116 -0.53 -13.98 10.11
CA ALA A 116 -0.50 -12.81 10.97
C ALA A 116 0.59 -12.93 12.06
N ASN A 117 0.68 -14.10 12.71
CA ASN A 117 1.72 -14.35 13.70
C ASN A 117 3.12 -14.31 13.08
N THR A 118 3.26 -14.88 11.89
CA THR A 118 4.54 -14.90 11.17
C THR A 118 4.97 -13.47 10.80
N TYR A 119 4.05 -12.66 10.25
CA TYR A 119 4.36 -11.27 9.89
C TYR A 119 4.69 -10.44 11.14
N ALA A 120 3.95 -10.64 12.23
CA ALA A 120 4.25 -9.93 13.48
C ALA A 120 5.62 -10.33 14.04
N LEU A 121 5.95 -11.63 14.01
CA LEU A 121 7.26 -12.13 14.45
C LEU A 121 8.40 -11.56 13.61
N TRP A 122 8.19 -11.41 12.30
CA TRP A 122 9.18 -10.82 11.39
C TRP A 122 9.34 -9.31 11.60
N GLY A 123 8.39 -8.66 12.28
CA GLY A 123 8.43 -7.22 12.49
C GLY A 123 7.79 -6.40 11.38
N VAL A 124 6.87 -6.99 10.63
CA VAL A 124 6.15 -6.29 9.54
C VAL A 124 5.28 -5.16 10.12
N ASP A 125 5.21 -4.03 9.42
CA ASP A 125 4.47 -2.82 9.84
C ASP A 125 3.24 -2.52 8.99
N TYR A 126 3.08 -3.21 7.85
CA TYR A 126 2.00 -2.96 6.89
C TYR A 126 1.69 -4.25 6.14
N LEU A 127 0.41 -4.56 5.98
CA LEU A 127 -0.04 -5.69 5.15
C LEU A 127 -1.04 -5.19 4.11
N LYS A 128 -0.71 -5.42 2.82
CA LYS A 128 -1.70 -5.30 1.73
C LYS A 128 -2.29 -6.69 1.53
N LEU A 129 -3.61 -6.82 1.69
CA LEU A 129 -4.31 -8.10 1.46
C LEU A 129 -5.19 -7.96 0.21
N ASP A 130 -4.87 -8.75 -0.81
CA ASP A 130 -5.55 -8.71 -2.11
C ASP A 130 -6.74 -9.67 -2.16
N SER A 131 -7.36 -9.82 -3.33
CA SER A 131 -8.66 -10.49 -3.47
C SER A 131 -8.74 -11.32 -4.77
N CYS A 132 -7.73 -12.17 -5.01
CA CYS A 132 -7.71 -13.12 -6.13
C CYS A 132 -8.00 -14.53 -5.62
N PHE A 133 -8.37 -15.43 -6.50
CA PHE A 133 -8.56 -16.86 -6.23
C PHE A 133 -9.32 -17.14 -4.91
N THR A 134 -10.35 -16.35 -4.63
CA THR A 134 -11.17 -16.48 -3.42
C THR A 134 -12.12 -17.69 -3.54
N ASN A 135 -12.63 -18.16 -2.41
CA ASN A 135 -13.56 -19.29 -2.36
C ASN A 135 -15.04 -18.87 -2.42
N GLY A 136 -15.30 -17.56 -2.66
CA GLY A 136 -16.65 -17.03 -2.74
C GLY A 136 -17.21 -16.51 -1.41
N THR A 137 -16.45 -16.60 -0.33
CA THR A 137 -16.85 -15.99 0.94
C THR A 137 -16.88 -14.46 0.78
N PRO A 138 -17.90 -13.79 1.32
CA PRO A 138 -17.97 -12.32 1.20
C PRO A 138 -16.72 -11.62 1.74
N PRO A 139 -16.23 -10.58 1.03
CA PRO A 139 -15.01 -9.85 1.46
C PRO A 139 -15.06 -9.36 2.91
N ALA A 140 -16.21 -8.86 3.37
CA ALA A 140 -16.37 -8.38 4.75
C ALA A 140 -15.97 -9.44 5.78
N ILE A 141 -16.26 -10.71 5.49
CA ILE A 141 -15.95 -11.82 6.42
C ILE A 141 -14.46 -12.15 6.36
N GLU A 142 -13.91 -12.36 5.16
CA GLU A 142 -12.51 -12.78 5.01
C GLU A 142 -11.55 -11.68 5.47
N TYR A 143 -11.81 -10.43 5.11
CA TYR A 143 -10.99 -9.32 5.59
C TYR A 143 -11.05 -9.20 7.12
N ALA A 144 -12.25 -9.43 7.73
CA ALA A 144 -12.39 -9.38 9.18
C ALA A 144 -11.62 -10.52 9.88
N ILE A 145 -11.55 -11.72 9.27
CA ILE A 145 -10.75 -12.82 9.83
C ILE A 145 -9.27 -12.42 9.93
N MET A 146 -8.72 -11.85 8.85
CA MET A 146 -7.32 -11.41 8.87
C MET A 146 -7.13 -10.22 9.84
N ARG A 147 -8.07 -9.25 9.89
CA ARG A 147 -8.01 -8.16 10.88
C ARG A 147 -7.92 -8.71 12.30
N ASP A 148 -8.78 -9.69 12.63
CA ASP A 148 -8.81 -10.26 13.98
C ASP A 148 -7.52 -11.03 14.29
N ALA A 149 -6.98 -11.73 13.29
CA ALA A 149 -5.69 -12.43 13.42
C ALA A 149 -4.55 -11.43 13.68
N LEU A 150 -4.50 -10.34 12.90
CA LEU A 150 -3.48 -9.30 13.09
C LEU A 150 -3.60 -8.66 14.48
N ASN A 151 -4.83 -8.33 14.90
CA ASN A 151 -5.07 -7.72 16.22
C ASN A 151 -4.65 -8.67 17.36
N ALA A 152 -4.85 -9.97 17.20
CA ALA A 152 -4.49 -10.95 18.21
C ALA A 152 -2.97 -11.04 18.44
N THR A 153 -2.15 -10.65 17.46
CA THR A 153 -0.70 -10.63 17.62
C THR A 153 -0.20 -9.58 18.61
N GLY A 154 -0.99 -8.51 18.81
CA GLY A 154 -0.58 -7.36 19.63
C GLY A 154 0.39 -6.41 18.94
N ARG A 155 0.86 -6.72 17.71
CA ARG A 155 1.73 -5.82 16.96
C ARG A 155 0.88 -4.86 16.12
N PRO A 156 1.15 -3.55 16.15
CA PRO A 156 0.46 -2.62 15.24
C PRO A 156 0.93 -2.86 13.80
N ILE A 157 0.01 -3.26 12.93
CA ILE A 157 0.26 -3.47 11.50
C ILE A 157 -0.81 -2.70 10.74
N PHE A 158 -0.40 -1.75 9.89
CA PHE A 158 -1.33 -1.01 9.03
C PHE A 158 -1.94 -2.01 8.05
N TYR A 159 -3.26 -2.06 7.97
CA TYR A 159 -3.96 -3.08 7.20
C TYR A 159 -4.67 -2.45 6.00
N SER A 160 -4.19 -2.78 4.80
CA SER A 160 -4.68 -2.25 3.52
C SER A 160 -5.48 -3.32 2.78
N LEU A 161 -6.73 -3.01 2.45
CA LEU A 161 -7.64 -3.92 1.75
C LEU A 161 -7.58 -3.64 0.24
N CYS A 162 -7.35 -4.69 -0.57
CA CYS A 162 -7.21 -4.52 -2.01
C CYS A 162 -8.19 -5.43 -2.76
N GLY A 163 -9.24 -4.80 -3.33
CA GLY A 163 -10.20 -5.51 -4.15
C GLY A 163 -11.43 -6.06 -3.43
N GLY A 164 -12.45 -6.33 -4.19
CA GLY A 164 -13.70 -6.91 -3.67
C GLY A 164 -14.54 -5.98 -2.84
N VAL A 165 -14.29 -4.67 -2.87
CA VAL A 165 -15.03 -3.69 -2.07
C VAL A 165 -15.80 -2.72 -2.97
N THR A 166 -16.86 -2.12 -2.43
CA THR A 166 -17.70 -1.17 -3.14
C THR A 166 -18.00 0.04 -2.26
N LYS A 167 -18.48 1.12 -2.88
CA LYS A 167 -18.86 2.33 -2.15
C LYS A 167 -20.03 2.11 -1.18
N TYR A 168 -20.70 0.97 -1.24
CA TYR A 168 -21.78 0.63 -0.32
C TYR A 168 -21.31 -0.15 0.91
N ASP A 169 -20.03 -0.47 0.98
CA ASP A 169 -19.46 -1.30 2.05
C ASP A 169 -19.13 -0.44 3.27
N LEU A 170 -20.12 -0.22 4.12
CA LEU A 170 -19.98 0.63 5.31
C LEU A 170 -19.08 0.00 6.40
N TRP A 171 -18.71 -1.27 6.21
CA TRP A 171 -17.83 -2.00 7.15
C TRP A 171 -16.33 -1.64 6.98
N LEU A 172 -15.97 -0.97 5.91
CA LEU A 172 -14.56 -0.72 5.56
C LEU A 172 -13.77 -0.07 6.70
N PRO A 173 -14.26 1.03 7.32
CA PRO A 173 -13.49 1.67 8.41
C PRO A 173 -13.37 0.83 9.68
N ASP A 174 -14.24 -0.18 9.84
CA ASP A 174 -14.18 -1.08 10.99
C ASP A 174 -13.21 -2.22 10.77
N VAL A 175 -12.70 -2.41 9.53
CA VAL A 175 -11.90 -3.58 9.18
C VAL A 175 -10.48 -3.19 8.74
N GLY A 176 -10.33 -2.16 7.90
CA GLY A 176 -9.03 -1.79 7.36
C GLY A 176 -8.63 -0.35 7.66
N ASN A 177 -7.36 -0.04 7.51
CA ASN A 177 -6.81 1.31 7.62
C ASN A 177 -6.77 2.02 6.26
N SER A 178 -6.87 1.27 5.16
CA SER A 178 -7.11 1.80 3.82
C SER A 178 -7.81 0.74 2.97
N TRP A 179 -8.47 1.18 1.90
CA TRP A 179 -9.18 0.27 0.98
C TRP A 179 -9.12 0.81 -0.44
N ARG A 180 -8.77 -0.06 -1.36
CA ARG A 180 -8.70 0.25 -2.79
C ARG A 180 -10.11 0.59 -3.31
N THR A 181 -10.21 1.75 -3.92
CA THR A 181 -11.49 2.30 -4.40
C THR A 181 -11.63 2.22 -5.91
N ALA A 182 -10.55 1.87 -6.61
CA ALA A 182 -10.47 1.95 -8.07
C ALA A 182 -9.68 0.76 -8.62
N ASP A 183 -9.72 0.58 -9.93
CA ASP A 183 -8.94 -0.41 -10.65
C ASP A 183 -7.43 -0.10 -10.54
N ASP A 184 -6.59 -1.08 -10.89
CA ASP A 184 -5.14 -0.89 -10.90
C ASP A 184 -4.76 0.31 -11.76
N SER A 185 -4.02 1.22 -11.18
CA SER A 185 -3.64 2.45 -11.87
C SER A 185 -2.65 2.13 -13.00
N GLN A 186 -2.71 2.96 -14.04
CA GLN A 186 -1.80 2.85 -15.16
C GLN A 186 -1.13 4.20 -15.38
N ASP A 187 0.09 4.20 -15.90
CA ASP A 187 0.85 5.42 -16.11
C ASP A 187 0.37 6.14 -17.38
N ASN A 188 -0.89 6.58 -17.34
CA ASN A 188 -1.50 7.40 -18.39
C ASN A 188 -2.63 8.25 -17.81
N TRP A 189 -2.83 9.43 -18.38
CA TRP A 189 -3.76 10.43 -17.83
C TRP A 189 -5.21 9.93 -17.74
N PRO A 190 -5.78 9.26 -18.76
CA PRO A 190 -7.17 8.77 -18.63
C PRO A 190 -7.38 7.80 -17.46
N ALA A 191 -6.43 6.90 -17.19
CA ALA A 191 -6.54 5.95 -16.09
C ALA A 191 -6.50 6.69 -14.74
N ILE A 192 -5.60 7.67 -14.59
CA ILE A 192 -5.51 8.48 -13.36
C ILE A 192 -6.83 9.21 -13.11
N MET A 193 -7.42 9.79 -14.16
CA MET A 193 -8.71 10.50 -14.00
C MET A 193 -9.85 9.54 -13.66
N ALA A 194 -9.85 8.34 -14.24
CA ALA A 194 -10.86 7.33 -13.91
C ALA A 194 -10.75 6.89 -12.44
N ASN A 195 -9.53 6.68 -11.95
CA ASN A 195 -9.30 6.25 -10.57
C ASN A 195 -9.74 7.33 -9.57
N ILE A 196 -9.41 8.60 -9.84
CA ILE A 196 -9.80 9.68 -8.92
C ILE A 196 -11.34 9.89 -8.92
N ASP A 197 -12.00 9.68 -10.07
CA ASP A 197 -13.45 9.76 -10.14
C ASP A 197 -14.11 8.61 -9.37
N GLN A 198 -13.57 7.39 -9.45
CA GLN A 198 -14.07 6.27 -8.66
C GLN A 198 -13.84 6.52 -7.16
N ASN A 199 -12.67 7.04 -6.80
CA ASN A 199 -12.33 7.34 -5.40
C ASN A 199 -13.29 8.36 -4.78
N ASN A 200 -13.81 9.30 -5.59
CA ASN A 200 -14.76 10.32 -5.12
C ASN A 200 -16.01 9.70 -4.48
N ASP A 201 -16.45 8.54 -4.98
CA ASP A 201 -17.66 7.87 -4.47
C ASP A 201 -17.47 7.33 -3.04
N PHE A 202 -16.23 7.17 -2.59
CA PHE A 202 -15.91 6.65 -1.25
C PHE A 202 -15.64 7.74 -0.22
N ALA A 203 -15.78 9.01 -0.59
CA ALA A 203 -15.35 10.13 0.26
C ALA A 203 -16.09 10.23 1.61
N GLN A 204 -17.23 9.56 1.76
CA GLN A 204 -17.97 9.57 3.03
C GLN A 204 -17.48 8.50 4.02
N GLN A 205 -16.73 7.53 3.54
CA GLN A 205 -16.21 6.44 4.38
C GLN A 205 -14.83 6.77 4.94
N ALA A 206 -14.10 7.68 4.29
CA ALA A 206 -12.72 8.00 4.67
C ALA A 206 -12.67 9.01 5.82
N GLY A 207 -11.67 8.88 6.65
CA GLY A 207 -11.41 9.78 7.78
C GLY A 207 -10.23 9.27 8.60
N PRO A 208 -9.87 9.98 9.67
CA PRO A 208 -8.71 9.59 10.46
C PRO A 208 -8.77 8.13 10.92
N GLY A 209 -7.76 7.34 10.52
CA GLY A 209 -7.66 5.92 10.83
C GLY A 209 -8.11 4.99 9.71
N GLY A 210 -8.82 5.52 8.67
CA GLY A 210 -9.28 4.71 7.54
C GLY A 210 -9.38 5.55 6.27
N TRP A 211 -8.66 5.17 5.21
CA TRP A 211 -8.43 6.04 4.06
C TRP A 211 -8.81 5.37 2.75
N SER A 212 -9.51 6.11 1.89
CA SER A 212 -9.80 5.69 0.51
C SER A 212 -8.53 5.72 -0.32
N ASP A 213 -8.28 4.65 -1.06
CA ASP A 213 -7.02 4.44 -1.78
C ASP A 213 -7.30 4.27 -3.29
N PRO A 214 -7.07 5.32 -4.11
CA PRO A 214 -7.24 5.19 -5.56
C PRO A 214 -6.07 4.51 -6.26
N ASP A 215 -5.19 3.87 -5.49
CA ASP A 215 -3.98 3.17 -5.90
C ASP A 215 -2.74 4.07 -5.89
N MET A 216 -1.60 3.46 -6.16
CA MET A 216 -0.27 4.06 -6.03
C MET A 216 -0.02 5.22 -7.01
N LEU A 217 0.92 6.07 -6.62
CA LEU A 217 1.39 7.17 -7.47
C LEU A 217 2.23 6.63 -8.64
N GLN A 218 1.90 7.07 -9.85
CA GLN A 218 2.62 6.68 -11.08
C GLN A 218 3.74 7.67 -11.44
N ILE A 219 3.99 8.67 -10.61
CA ILE A 219 4.97 9.75 -10.86
C ILE A 219 6.37 9.15 -11.00
N GLY A 220 6.99 9.38 -12.15
CA GLY A 220 8.33 8.87 -12.43
C GLY A 220 8.37 7.63 -13.32
N ASN A 221 7.22 7.06 -13.70
CA ASN A 221 7.18 5.89 -14.58
C ASN A 221 7.32 6.28 -16.07
N GLY A 222 7.07 7.53 -16.45
CA GLY A 222 7.42 8.07 -17.77
C GLY A 222 6.30 8.07 -18.81
N GLY A 223 5.09 7.67 -18.46
CA GLY A 223 3.96 7.61 -19.39
C GLY A 223 3.11 8.88 -19.44
N MET A 224 3.39 9.83 -18.54
CA MET A 224 2.65 11.10 -18.49
C MET A 224 3.62 12.28 -18.51
N THR A 225 3.10 13.47 -18.85
CA THR A 225 3.87 14.71 -18.81
C THR A 225 4.10 15.17 -17.37
N ASP A 226 5.10 16.02 -17.17
CA ASP A 226 5.37 16.63 -15.85
C ASP A 226 4.14 17.36 -15.29
N THR A 227 3.34 18.00 -16.14
CA THR A 227 2.11 18.69 -15.73
C THR A 227 1.06 17.71 -15.23
N GLU A 228 0.88 16.61 -15.93
CA GLU A 228 -0.04 15.55 -15.50
C GLU A 228 0.43 14.91 -14.18
N TYR A 229 1.74 14.68 -14.03
CA TYR A 229 2.28 14.16 -12.77
C TYR A 229 2.04 15.13 -11.60
N ARG A 230 2.21 16.44 -11.80
CA ARG A 230 1.89 17.44 -10.75
C ARG A 230 0.41 17.41 -10.39
N THR A 231 -0.45 17.30 -11.40
CA THR A 231 -1.91 17.24 -11.16
C THR A 231 -2.28 15.94 -10.44
N HIS A 232 -1.70 14.81 -10.87
CA HIS A 232 -1.88 13.51 -10.22
C HIS A 232 -1.53 13.60 -8.72
N PHE A 233 -0.35 14.14 -8.39
CA PHE A 233 0.09 14.29 -6.99
C PHE A 233 -0.88 15.18 -6.19
N SER A 234 -1.31 16.29 -6.78
CA SER A 234 -2.24 17.23 -6.13
C SER A 234 -3.61 16.58 -5.87
N LEU A 235 -4.12 15.81 -6.85
CA LEU A 235 -5.40 15.13 -6.69
C LEU A 235 -5.34 14.07 -5.60
N TRP A 236 -4.27 13.23 -5.57
CA TRP A 236 -4.08 12.25 -4.50
C TRP A 236 -4.01 12.94 -3.14
N SER A 237 -3.30 14.06 -3.08
CA SER A 237 -3.13 14.80 -1.82
C SER A 237 -4.44 15.40 -1.31
N ILE A 238 -5.23 16.02 -2.18
CA ILE A 238 -6.49 16.65 -1.74
C ILE A 238 -7.57 15.60 -1.39
N THR A 239 -7.49 14.41 -2.01
CA THR A 239 -8.43 13.33 -1.67
C THR A 239 -7.98 12.48 -0.49
N LYS A 240 -6.87 12.85 0.17
CA LYS A 240 -6.38 12.13 1.36
C LYS A 240 -6.00 10.68 1.05
N ALA A 241 -5.54 10.44 -0.19
CA ALA A 241 -5.09 9.10 -0.59
C ALA A 241 -3.75 8.76 0.08
N PRO A 242 -3.49 7.49 0.38
CA PRO A 242 -2.12 7.07 0.74
C PRO A 242 -1.14 7.48 -0.36
N LEU A 243 -0.04 8.14 0.01
CA LEU A 243 0.97 8.59 -0.96
C LEU A 243 2.03 7.49 -1.10
N ILE A 244 1.71 6.45 -1.86
CA ILE A 244 2.60 5.30 -2.07
C ILE A 244 3.20 5.39 -3.48
N ILE A 245 4.51 5.61 -3.55
CA ILE A 245 5.24 5.76 -4.82
C ILE A 245 5.34 4.40 -5.51
N GLY A 246 4.95 4.32 -6.78
CA GLY A 246 4.97 3.06 -7.55
C GLY A 246 6.10 2.93 -8.57
N CYS A 247 7.01 3.89 -8.65
CA CYS A 247 8.09 3.86 -9.64
C CYS A 247 9.43 3.40 -9.02
N ASP A 248 10.46 3.21 -9.87
CA ASP A 248 11.82 2.94 -9.40
C ASP A 248 12.47 4.25 -8.96
N ILE A 249 12.56 4.46 -7.65
CA ILE A 249 13.04 5.72 -7.08
C ILE A 249 14.58 5.83 -7.07
N ARG A 250 15.29 4.78 -7.45
CA ARG A 250 16.77 4.79 -7.44
C ARG A 250 17.35 5.73 -8.48
N ASN A 251 16.56 6.09 -9.50
CA ASN A 251 17.00 6.95 -10.60
C ASN A 251 15.92 8.00 -10.97
N LEU A 252 15.30 8.62 -9.96
CA LEU A 252 14.27 9.65 -10.21
C LEU A 252 14.84 10.85 -10.95
N SER A 253 14.05 11.40 -11.86
CA SER A 253 14.36 12.70 -12.46
C SER A 253 14.25 13.81 -11.39
N ALA A 254 14.95 14.91 -11.59
CA ALA A 254 14.86 16.06 -10.69
C ALA A 254 13.41 16.57 -10.59
N THR A 255 12.67 16.53 -11.69
CA THR A 255 11.27 16.96 -11.73
C THR A 255 10.39 16.03 -10.88
N SER A 256 10.51 14.70 -11.09
CA SER A 256 9.71 13.74 -10.33
C SER A 256 10.02 13.85 -8.83
N LEU A 257 11.29 13.98 -8.49
CA LEU A 257 11.69 14.17 -7.08
C LEU A 257 11.07 15.45 -6.51
N SER A 258 11.13 16.56 -7.26
CA SER A 258 10.55 17.83 -6.83
C SER A 258 9.03 17.75 -6.61
N ILE A 259 8.32 16.97 -7.44
CA ILE A 259 6.88 16.77 -7.29
C ILE A 259 6.62 15.96 -5.99
N LEU A 260 7.27 14.82 -5.86
CA LEU A 260 7.05 13.89 -4.74
C LEU A 260 7.45 14.47 -3.39
N SER A 261 8.42 15.40 -3.35
CA SER A 261 8.91 15.99 -2.10
C SER A 261 8.31 17.37 -1.80
N ASN A 262 7.25 17.77 -2.51
CA ASN A 262 6.64 19.10 -2.31
C ASN A 262 5.92 19.15 -0.97
N SER A 263 6.54 19.80 0.02
CA SER A 263 6.05 19.83 1.39
C SER A 263 4.69 20.53 1.55
N GLU A 264 4.38 21.52 0.69
CA GLU A 264 3.08 22.21 0.75
C GLU A 264 1.95 21.29 0.32
N VAL A 265 2.18 20.49 -0.74
CA VAL A 265 1.19 19.53 -1.24
C VAL A 265 1.04 18.37 -0.26
N ILE A 266 2.16 17.87 0.28
CA ILE A 266 2.15 16.83 1.31
C ILE A 266 1.35 17.32 2.55
N ALA A 267 1.55 18.58 2.96
CA ALA A 267 0.82 19.14 4.10
C ALA A 267 -0.70 19.14 3.89
N VAL A 268 -1.16 19.31 2.64
CA VAL A 268 -2.60 19.17 2.32
C VAL A 268 -3.05 17.74 2.56
N ASN A 269 -2.25 16.75 2.13
CA ASN A 269 -2.56 15.33 2.36
C ASN A 269 -2.60 15.02 3.86
N GLN A 270 -1.64 15.53 4.63
CA GLN A 270 -1.43 15.22 6.04
C GLN A 270 -2.23 16.12 7.01
N ASP A 271 -3.11 17.00 6.51
CA ASP A 271 -3.95 17.86 7.36
C ASP A 271 -4.74 17.01 8.35
N PRO A 272 -4.61 17.25 9.66
CA PRO A 272 -5.20 16.39 10.70
C PRO A 272 -6.73 16.33 10.73
N LEU A 273 -7.42 17.23 10.03
CA LEU A 273 -8.89 17.10 9.89
C LEU A 273 -9.27 15.84 9.11
N GLY A 274 -8.41 15.35 8.23
CA GLY A 274 -8.62 14.09 7.50
C GLY A 274 -9.83 14.09 6.58
N ILE A 275 -10.29 15.25 6.12
CA ILE A 275 -11.49 15.34 5.29
C ILE A 275 -11.11 15.19 3.82
N GLN A 276 -11.58 14.10 3.22
CA GLN A 276 -11.33 13.83 1.80
C GLN A 276 -12.00 14.88 0.92
N GLY A 277 -11.25 15.48 -0.02
CA GLY A 277 -11.80 16.39 -1.02
C GLY A 277 -12.78 15.69 -1.94
N LYS A 278 -13.83 16.42 -2.36
CA LYS A 278 -14.89 15.88 -3.22
C LYS A 278 -15.06 16.71 -4.47
N LYS A 279 -15.38 16.02 -5.57
CA LYS A 279 -15.76 16.65 -6.82
C LYS A 279 -17.13 17.33 -6.65
N VAL A 280 -17.18 18.65 -6.79
CA VAL A 280 -18.42 19.44 -6.54
C VAL A 280 -19.14 19.83 -7.82
N ALA A 281 -18.46 19.83 -8.99
CA ALA A 281 -19.06 20.20 -10.25
C ALA A 281 -18.29 19.59 -11.43
N PHE A 282 -18.97 19.45 -12.55
CA PHE A 282 -18.38 19.07 -13.84
C PHE A 282 -18.74 20.14 -14.86
N ALA A 283 -17.81 20.62 -15.63
CA ALA A 283 -18.05 21.59 -16.71
C ALA A 283 -17.48 21.08 -18.03
N UNK A 284 -18.07 20.97 -18.84
CA UNK A 284 -17.73 20.57 -19.85
C UNK A 284 -17.26 21.63 -20.49
N TYR A 285 -16.35 21.68 -21.10
CA TYR A 285 -15.75 22.64 -22.00
C TYR A 285 -15.71 22.11 -23.41
#